data_9b316300286de197ea9cf9e8273f89e9
#
_entry.id   9b316300286de197ea9cf9e8273f89e9
#
_cell.length_a   1.000
_cell.length_b   1.000
_cell.length_c   1.000
_cell.angle_alpha   90.00
_cell.angle_beta   90.00
_cell.angle_gamma   90.00
#
_symmetry.space_group_name_H-M   'P 1'
#
loop_
_entity.id
_entity.type
_entity.pdbx_description
1 polymer ?
#
loop_
_entity_poly.entity_id
_entity_poly.type
_entity_poly.pdbx_seq_one_letter_code
_entity_poly.pdbx_strand_id
1 'polypeptide(L)'
;MGETARILVIDDDENIRKVLATILEDEGYKVDLVDTAKKAIEKTKRNFYNIALIDVRLPDMEGIELLTKMKDTTPKMRKIIITGYPTLQNAIQAVNRGADAYIVKPFDMEKVLKTIEEQLKMQKAEEKYSQERVAEFIETRVKELSVEKEATHK
;
A
#
# COMPACT_ATOMS: atom_id res chain seq x y z
N MET A 1 -0.60 6.51 -20.49
CA MET A 1 0.46 5.84 -19.71
C MET A 1 0.47 6.37 -18.29
N GLY A 2 0.26 5.50 -17.34
CA GLY A 2 0.34 5.86 -15.93
C GLY A 2 1.78 5.84 -15.44
N GLU A 3 2.00 6.43 -14.28
CA GLU A 3 3.28 6.32 -13.60
C GLU A 3 3.56 4.85 -13.24
N THR A 4 4.83 4.46 -13.28
CA THR A 4 5.24 3.11 -12.90
C THR A 4 5.03 2.93 -11.39
N ALA A 5 4.31 1.88 -11.02
CA ALA A 5 4.09 1.57 -9.61
C ALA A 5 5.40 1.11 -8.95
N ARG A 6 5.57 1.53 -7.70
CA ARG A 6 6.73 1.18 -6.87
C ARG A 6 6.32 0.22 -5.77
N ILE A 7 7.10 -0.85 -5.64
CA ILE A 7 6.82 -1.92 -4.68
C ILE A 7 8.02 -2.08 -3.74
N LEU A 8 7.75 -2.11 -2.44
CA LEU A 8 8.74 -2.42 -1.43
C LEU A 8 8.53 -3.87 -0.98
N VAL A 9 9.56 -4.70 -1.13
CA VAL A 9 9.54 -6.10 -0.67
C VAL A 9 10.31 -6.19 0.64
N ILE A 10 9.64 -6.68 1.67
CA ILE A 10 10.17 -6.77 3.03
C ILE A 10 10.17 -8.23 3.44
N ASP A 11 11.31 -8.89 3.31
CA ASP A 11 11.47 -10.32 3.59
C ASP A 11 12.94 -10.58 3.92
N ASP A 12 13.21 -11.36 4.98
CA ASP A 12 14.57 -11.68 5.38
C ASP A 12 15.21 -12.78 4.53
N ASP A 13 14.42 -13.51 3.74
CA ASP A 13 14.93 -14.56 2.85
C ASP A 13 15.45 -13.94 1.54
N GLU A 14 16.75 -14.02 1.32
CA GLU A 14 17.40 -13.47 0.13
C GLU A 14 16.87 -14.08 -1.17
N ASN A 15 16.60 -15.39 -1.17
CA ASN A 15 16.08 -16.07 -2.37
C ASN A 15 14.68 -15.57 -2.73
N ILE A 16 13.82 -15.39 -1.74
CA ILE A 16 12.48 -14.85 -1.95
C ILE A 16 12.56 -13.43 -2.50
N ARG A 17 13.42 -12.58 -1.91
CA ARG A 17 13.61 -11.21 -2.41
C ARG A 17 14.04 -11.19 -3.86
N LYS A 18 15.03 -12.02 -4.22
CA LYS A 18 15.54 -12.08 -5.60
C LYS A 18 14.49 -12.54 -6.60
N VAL A 19 13.74 -13.59 -6.25
CA VAL A 19 12.68 -14.12 -7.13
C VAL A 19 11.60 -13.08 -7.33
N LEU A 20 11.14 -12.46 -6.26
CA LEU A 20 10.11 -11.42 -6.34
C LEU A 20 10.59 -10.21 -7.15
N ALA A 21 11.83 -9.76 -6.92
CA ALA A 21 12.40 -8.65 -7.66
C ALA A 21 12.43 -8.93 -9.16
N THR A 22 12.92 -10.09 -9.56
CA THR A 22 13.03 -10.46 -10.97
C THR A 22 11.65 -10.46 -11.64
N ILE A 23 10.68 -11.10 -11.03
CA ILE A 23 9.35 -11.25 -11.64
C ILE A 23 8.60 -9.92 -11.64
N LEU A 24 8.68 -9.14 -10.58
CA LEU A 24 8.00 -7.85 -10.50
C LEU A 24 8.63 -6.83 -11.45
N GLU A 25 9.94 -6.82 -11.59
CA GLU A 25 10.62 -5.95 -12.55
C GLU A 25 10.28 -6.32 -13.99
N ASP A 26 10.16 -7.61 -14.30
CA ASP A 26 9.71 -8.09 -15.62
C ASP A 26 8.30 -7.59 -15.95
N GLU A 27 7.45 -7.39 -14.96
CA GLU A 27 6.10 -6.83 -15.13
C GLU A 27 6.11 -5.29 -15.26
N GLY A 28 7.26 -4.67 -15.16
CA GLY A 28 7.41 -3.23 -15.30
C GLY A 28 7.35 -2.41 -14.01
N TYR A 29 7.29 -3.08 -12.86
CA TYR A 29 7.29 -2.38 -11.56
C TYR A 29 8.70 -1.96 -11.14
N LYS A 30 8.80 -0.89 -10.39
CA LYS A 30 10.04 -0.52 -9.70
C LYS A 30 10.03 -1.19 -8.34
N VAL A 31 11.11 -1.87 -7.98
CA VAL A 31 11.16 -2.70 -6.78
C VAL A 31 12.35 -2.29 -5.92
N ASP A 32 12.08 -2.04 -4.64
CA ASP A 32 13.12 -1.93 -3.62
C ASP A 32 12.99 -3.12 -2.67
N LEU A 33 14.12 -3.62 -2.18
CA LEU A 33 14.19 -4.79 -1.31
C LEU A 33 14.80 -4.41 0.03
N VAL A 34 14.19 -4.84 1.12
CA VAL A 34 14.76 -4.72 2.46
C VAL A 34 14.57 -6.03 3.22
N ASP A 35 15.46 -6.29 4.17
CA ASP A 35 15.49 -7.55 4.93
C ASP A 35 15.04 -7.39 6.39
N THR A 36 14.78 -6.16 6.85
CA THR A 36 14.34 -5.89 8.21
C THR A 36 13.20 -4.88 8.25
N ALA A 37 12.44 -4.90 9.34
CA ALA A 37 11.39 -3.92 9.57
C ALA A 37 11.95 -2.51 9.73
N LYS A 38 13.08 -2.37 10.40
CA LYS A 38 13.74 -1.07 10.58
C LYS A 38 14.09 -0.43 9.25
N LYS A 39 14.65 -1.19 8.32
CA LYS A 39 14.96 -0.71 6.97
C LYS A 39 13.70 -0.33 6.21
N ALA A 40 12.61 -1.09 6.39
CA ALA A 40 11.31 -0.76 5.76
C ALA A 40 10.78 0.58 6.27
N ILE A 41 10.82 0.81 7.58
CA ILE A 41 10.39 2.08 8.18
C ILE A 41 11.20 3.25 7.61
N GLU A 42 12.51 3.10 7.53
CA GLU A 42 13.39 4.15 6.98
C GLU A 42 13.11 4.42 5.50
N LYS A 43 12.92 3.36 4.69
CA LYS A 43 12.61 3.50 3.27
C LYS A 43 11.28 4.23 3.04
N THR A 44 10.25 3.90 3.82
CA THR A 44 8.93 4.51 3.68
C THR A 44 8.87 5.96 4.15
N LYS A 45 9.82 6.41 4.98
CA LYS A 45 9.96 7.82 5.34
C LYS A 45 10.47 8.68 4.20
N ARG A 46 11.30 8.11 3.32
CA ARG A 46 12.00 8.82 2.25
C ARG A 46 11.40 8.65 0.87
N ASN A 47 10.65 7.57 0.67
CA ASN A 47 10.12 7.20 -0.64
C ASN A 47 8.66 6.83 -0.54
N PHE A 48 7.92 7.11 -1.59
CA PHE A 48 6.56 6.63 -1.76
C PHE A 48 6.58 5.23 -2.39
N TYR A 49 5.75 4.34 -1.87
CA TYR A 49 5.50 3.01 -2.46
C TYR A 49 4.00 2.81 -2.62
N ASN A 50 3.60 2.31 -3.77
CA ASN A 50 2.21 1.93 -4.01
C ASN A 50 1.83 0.69 -3.21
N ILE A 51 2.76 -0.28 -3.16
CA ILE A 51 2.56 -1.58 -2.53
C ILE A 51 3.73 -1.89 -1.60
N ALA A 52 3.45 -2.47 -0.44
CA ALA A 52 4.44 -3.14 0.40
C ALA A 52 4.06 -4.62 0.52
N LEU A 53 4.99 -5.51 0.18
CA LEU A 53 4.87 -6.95 0.42
C LEU A 53 5.63 -7.25 1.69
N ILE A 54 4.95 -7.75 2.73
CA ILE A 54 5.50 -7.82 4.09
C ILE A 54 5.47 -9.26 4.60
N ASP A 55 6.64 -9.84 4.87
CA ASP A 55 6.73 -11.11 5.55
C ASP A 55 6.32 -10.94 7.02
N VAL A 56 5.55 -11.88 7.53
CA VAL A 56 5.10 -11.87 8.93
C VAL A 56 6.28 -12.00 9.90
N ARG A 57 7.28 -12.80 9.57
CA ARG A 57 8.43 -13.01 10.43
C ARG A 57 9.65 -12.28 9.91
N LEU A 58 9.98 -11.18 10.56
CA LEU A 58 11.21 -10.44 10.30
C LEU A 58 12.15 -10.58 11.51
N PRO A 59 13.46 -10.42 11.33
CA PRO A 59 14.42 -10.66 12.42
C PRO A 59 14.29 -9.67 13.58
N ASP A 60 13.82 -8.47 13.33
CA ASP A 60 13.74 -7.39 14.33
C ASP A 60 12.32 -7.07 14.78
N MET A 61 11.30 -7.60 14.13
CA MET A 61 9.91 -7.26 14.44
C MET A 61 8.95 -8.20 13.71
N GLU A 62 7.77 -8.44 14.27
CA GLU A 62 6.70 -9.10 13.54
C GLU A 62 6.20 -8.19 12.41
N GLY A 63 5.96 -8.77 11.23
CA GLY A 63 5.44 -8.00 10.08
C GLY A 63 4.08 -7.35 10.37
N ILE A 64 3.28 -7.98 11.21
CA ILE A 64 1.97 -7.43 11.63
C ILE A 64 2.16 -6.14 12.45
N GLU A 65 3.16 -6.08 13.31
CA GLU A 65 3.49 -4.85 14.04
C GLU A 65 3.98 -3.75 13.11
N LEU A 66 4.73 -4.12 12.07
CA LEU A 66 5.24 -3.18 11.09
C LEU A 66 4.13 -2.41 10.36
N LEU A 67 2.97 -3.02 10.18
CA LEU A 67 1.83 -2.40 9.48
C LEU A 67 1.49 -1.00 10.01
N THR A 68 1.59 -0.80 11.32
CA THR A 68 1.24 0.47 11.95
C THR A 68 2.43 1.40 12.13
N LYS A 69 3.65 0.95 11.82
CA LYS A 69 4.88 1.74 12.04
C LYS A 69 5.42 2.39 10.77
N MET A 70 4.95 2.00 9.62
CA MET A 70 5.32 2.67 8.37
C MET A 70 4.50 3.95 8.20
N LYS A 71 5.12 4.95 7.57
CA LYS A 71 4.48 6.25 7.38
C LYS A 71 3.22 6.14 6.52
N ASP A 72 2.14 6.80 6.95
CA ASP A 72 0.93 6.94 6.14
C ASP A 72 1.20 7.86 4.95
N THR A 73 0.65 7.51 3.81
CA THR A 73 0.83 8.25 2.56
C THR A 73 -0.50 8.55 1.88
N THR A 74 -0.46 9.48 0.93
CA THR A 74 -1.61 9.80 0.06
C THR A 74 -1.11 9.77 -1.39
N PRO A 75 -1.58 8.84 -2.22
CA PRO A 75 -2.53 7.77 -1.92
C PRO A 75 -1.97 6.78 -0.88
N LYS A 76 -2.86 6.12 -0.17
CA LYS A 76 -2.49 5.19 0.89
C LYS A 76 -1.76 3.98 0.32
N MET A 77 -0.57 3.69 0.83
CA MET A 77 0.19 2.50 0.48
C MET A 77 -0.62 1.24 0.79
N ARG A 78 -0.74 0.35 -0.17
CA ARG A 78 -1.41 -0.94 0.03
C ARG A 78 -0.44 -1.94 0.63
N LYS A 79 -0.86 -2.59 1.69
CA LYS A 79 -0.02 -3.49 2.48
C LYS A 79 -0.50 -4.92 2.33
N ILE A 80 0.36 -5.77 1.78
CA ILE A 80 0.07 -7.18 1.52
C ILE A 80 0.96 -8.03 2.43
N ILE A 81 0.35 -8.79 3.32
CA ILE A 81 1.06 -9.72 4.20
C ILE A 81 1.30 -11.02 3.45
N ILE A 82 2.53 -11.55 3.54
CA ILE A 82 2.89 -12.86 3.01
C ILE A 82 3.39 -13.71 4.18
N THR A 83 2.79 -14.88 4.40
CA THR A 83 3.12 -15.70 5.56
C THR A 83 3.15 -17.18 5.26
N GLY A 84 4.15 -17.88 5.84
CA GLY A 84 4.19 -19.35 5.92
C GLY A 84 3.48 -19.91 7.15
N TYR A 85 2.95 -19.04 8.01
CA TYR A 85 2.31 -19.42 9.28
C TYR A 85 0.91 -18.84 9.37
N PRO A 86 -0.01 -19.33 8.51
CA PRO A 86 -1.36 -18.78 8.46
C PRO A 86 -2.20 -19.31 9.63
N THR A 87 -2.47 -18.45 10.60
CA THR A 87 -3.43 -18.74 11.67
C THR A 87 -4.58 -17.74 11.56
N LEU A 88 -5.76 -18.14 12.00
CA LEU A 88 -6.92 -17.25 12.01
C LEU A 88 -6.61 -16.00 12.85
N GLN A 89 -5.95 -16.17 13.98
CA GLN A 89 -5.59 -15.05 14.86
C GLN A 89 -4.66 -14.07 14.17
N ASN A 90 -3.64 -14.55 13.47
CA ASN A 90 -2.70 -13.70 12.74
C ASN A 90 -3.40 -12.95 11.60
N ALA A 91 -4.31 -13.61 10.90
CA ALA A 91 -5.09 -12.99 9.83
C ALA A 91 -5.99 -11.87 10.36
N ILE A 92 -6.67 -12.11 11.48
CA ILE A 92 -7.52 -11.11 12.14
C ILE A 92 -6.69 -9.90 12.58
N GLN A 93 -5.54 -10.13 13.22
CA GLN A 93 -4.65 -9.06 13.65
C GLN A 93 -4.13 -8.24 12.46
N ALA A 94 -3.78 -8.92 11.38
CA ALA A 94 -3.31 -8.25 10.16
C ALA A 94 -4.38 -7.30 9.61
N VAL A 95 -5.60 -7.77 9.46
CA VAL A 95 -6.73 -6.95 8.97
C VAL A 95 -6.98 -5.76 9.92
N ASN A 96 -7.01 -6.00 11.22
CA ASN A 96 -7.24 -4.95 12.22
C ASN A 96 -6.14 -3.88 12.22
N ARG A 97 -4.94 -4.22 11.83
CA ARG A 97 -3.81 -3.29 11.75
C ARG A 97 -3.58 -2.70 10.36
N GLY A 98 -4.50 -2.94 9.42
CA GLY A 98 -4.51 -2.27 8.14
C GLY A 98 -3.90 -3.04 6.98
N ALA A 99 -3.77 -4.37 7.08
CA ALA A 99 -3.41 -5.18 5.92
C ALA A 99 -4.55 -5.15 4.89
N ASP A 100 -4.21 -4.95 3.64
CA ASP A 100 -5.17 -4.89 2.55
C ASP A 100 -5.34 -6.23 1.85
N ALA A 101 -4.35 -7.10 1.96
CA ALA A 101 -4.40 -8.45 1.41
C ALA A 101 -3.48 -9.39 2.20
N TYR A 102 -3.70 -10.69 2.02
CA TYR A 102 -3.01 -11.71 2.80
C TYR A 102 -2.73 -12.90 1.87
N ILE A 103 -1.46 -13.27 1.71
CA ILE A 103 -1.02 -14.36 0.84
C ILE A 103 -0.31 -15.41 1.70
N VAL A 104 -0.65 -16.67 1.48
CA VAL A 104 -0.07 -17.80 2.22
C VAL A 104 1.06 -18.44 1.42
N LYS A 105 2.19 -18.69 2.07
CA LYS A 105 3.31 -19.47 1.49
C LYS A 105 2.99 -20.98 1.61
N PRO A 106 3.36 -21.82 0.66
CA PRO A 106 3.98 -21.47 -0.61
C PRO A 106 2.96 -20.80 -1.55
N PHE A 107 3.40 -19.77 -2.26
CA PHE A 107 2.55 -19.04 -3.20
C PHE A 107 3.02 -19.29 -4.63
N ASP A 108 2.09 -19.21 -5.60
CA ASP A 108 2.48 -19.09 -6.99
C ASP A 108 2.57 -17.61 -7.39
N MET A 109 3.39 -17.31 -8.38
CA MET A 109 3.62 -15.92 -8.78
C MET A 109 2.41 -15.29 -9.46
N GLU A 110 1.57 -16.09 -10.09
CA GLU A 110 0.33 -15.60 -10.69
C GLU A 110 -0.57 -14.98 -9.62
N LYS A 111 -0.67 -15.63 -8.48
CA LYS A 111 -1.47 -15.12 -7.35
C LYS A 111 -0.90 -13.82 -6.79
N VAL A 112 0.42 -13.74 -6.64
CA VAL A 112 1.08 -12.52 -6.17
C VAL A 112 0.83 -11.37 -7.14
N LEU A 113 1.05 -11.59 -8.43
CA LEU A 113 0.84 -10.57 -9.46
C LEU A 113 -0.61 -10.13 -9.55
N LYS A 114 -1.55 -11.08 -9.48
CA LYS A 114 -2.98 -10.77 -9.49
C LYS A 114 -3.37 -9.93 -8.27
N THR A 115 -2.89 -10.29 -7.10
CA THR A 115 -3.17 -9.54 -5.86
C THR A 115 -2.63 -8.11 -5.95
N ILE A 116 -1.41 -7.96 -6.44
CA ILE A 116 -0.82 -6.63 -6.65
C ILE A 116 -1.66 -5.80 -7.63
N GLU A 117 -2.04 -6.39 -8.74
CA GLU A 117 -2.86 -5.72 -9.76
C GLU A 117 -4.20 -5.26 -9.19
N GLU A 118 -4.87 -6.13 -8.43
CA GLU A 118 -6.13 -5.80 -7.75
C GLU A 118 -5.96 -4.66 -6.77
N GLN A 119 -4.90 -4.67 -5.97
CA GLN A 119 -4.63 -3.62 -4.99
C GLN A 119 -4.29 -2.29 -5.65
N LEU A 120 -3.57 -2.30 -6.76
CA LEU A 120 -3.28 -1.10 -7.53
C LEU A 120 -4.55 -0.49 -8.12
N LYS A 121 -5.47 -1.31 -8.59
CA LYS A 121 -6.78 -0.84 -9.08
C LYS A 121 -7.60 -0.19 -7.98
N MET A 122 -7.62 -0.80 -6.79
CA MET A 122 -8.31 -0.25 -5.63
C MET A 122 -7.70 1.08 -5.17
N GLN A 123 -6.37 1.18 -5.15
CA GLN A 123 -5.66 2.39 -4.80
C GLN A 123 -6.00 3.54 -5.76
N LYS A 124 -6.01 3.25 -7.06
CA LYS A 124 -6.39 4.22 -8.10
C LYS A 124 -7.83 4.68 -7.95
N ALA A 125 -8.74 3.76 -7.68
CA ALA A 125 -10.16 4.08 -7.49
C ALA A 125 -10.38 4.97 -6.27
N GLU A 126 -9.71 4.69 -5.16
CA GLU A 126 -9.78 5.52 -3.96
C GLU A 126 -9.22 6.92 -4.19
N GLU A 127 -8.09 7.03 -4.87
CA GLU A 127 -7.49 8.31 -5.22
C GLU A 127 -8.42 9.16 -6.07
N LYS A 128 -9.00 8.57 -7.11
CA LYS A 128 -9.97 9.24 -7.98
C LYS A 128 -11.19 9.68 -7.20
N TYR A 129 -11.75 8.82 -6.37
CA TYR A 129 -12.91 9.14 -5.54
C TYR A 129 -12.60 10.30 -4.59
N SER A 130 -11.45 10.30 -3.95
CA SER A 130 -11.04 11.38 -3.06
C SER A 130 -10.89 12.70 -3.78
N GLN A 131 -10.32 12.70 -4.99
CA GLN A 131 -10.21 13.90 -5.82
C GLN A 131 -11.57 14.44 -6.22
N GLU A 132 -12.50 13.59 -6.62
CA GLU A 132 -13.87 13.97 -6.96
C GLU A 132 -14.61 14.57 -5.77
N ARG A 133 -14.46 13.98 -4.59
CA ARG A 133 -15.08 14.50 -3.35
C ARG A 133 -14.54 15.87 -2.97
N VAL A 134 -13.24 16.07 -3.09
CA VAL A 134 -12.62 17.38 -2.83
C VAL A 134 -13.11 18.43 -3.82
N ALA A 135 -13.19 18.07 -5.10
CA ALA A 135 -13.68 18.98 -6.15
C ALA A 135 -15.14 19.39 -5.89
N GLU A 136 -16.01 18.44 -5.54
CA GLU A 136 -17.40 18.72 -5.17
C GLU A 136 -17.49 19.65 -3.96
N PHE A 137 -16.70 19.41 -2.95
CA PHE A 137 -16.66 20.25 -1.75
C PHE A 137 -16.27 21.69 -2.09
N ILE A 138 -15.20 21.86 -2.88
CA ILE A 138 -14.75 23.18 -3.31
C ILE A 138 -15.83 23.91 -4.12
N GLU A 139 -16.44 23.21 -5.07
CA GLU A 139 -17.50 23.76 -5.93
C GLU A 139 -18.70 24.23 -5.10
N THR A 140 -19.16 23.40 -4.16
CA THR A 140 -20.26 23.73 -3.26
C THR A 140 -19.91 24.94 -2.39
N ARG A 141 -18.70 25.00 -1.84
CA ARG A 141 -18.27 26.10 -1.01
C ARG A 141 -18.18 27.42 -1.78
N VAL A 142 -17.73 27.37 -3.01
CA VAL A 142 -17.69 28.54 -3.90
C VAL A 142 -19.11 29.07 -4.16
N LYS A 143 -20.07 28.18 -4.43
CA LYS A 143 -21.46 28.55 -4.61
C LYS A 143 -22.06 29.22 -3.38
N GLU A 144 -21.83 28.65 -2.18
CA GLU A 144 -22.31 29.23 -0.92
C GLU A 144 -21.74 30.64 -0.70
N LEU A 145 -20.46 30.83 -0.93
CA LEU A 145 -19.83 32.15 -0.79
C LEU A 145 -20.37 33.17 -1.78
N SER A 146 -20.67 32.76 -3.00
CA SER A 146 -21.28 33.61 -4.03
C SER A 146 -22.66 34.08 -3.60
N VAL A 147 -23.49 33.18 -3.04
CA VAL A 147 -24.82 33.50 -2.54
C VAL A 147 -24.75 34.47 -1.35
N GLU A 148 -23.85 34.25 -0.38
CA GLU A 148 -23.63 35.13 0.76
C GLU A 148 -23.24 36.56 0.29
N LYS A 149 -22.34 36.64 -0.71
CA LYS A 149 -21.86 37.90 -1.25
C LYS A 149 -23.00 38.69 -1.91
N GLU A 150 -23.85 38.02 -2.68
CA GLU A 150 -25.04 38.65 -3.29
C GLU A 150 -26.02 39.15 -2.22
N ALA A 151 -26.25 38.34 -1.19
CA ALA A 151 -27.14 38.72 -0.08
C ALA A 151 -26.63 39.96 0.70
N THR A 152 -25.34 40.15 0.85
CA THR A 152 -24.74 41.28 1.55
C THR A 152 -24.72 42.57 0.74
N HIS A 153 -24.92 42.51 -0.57
CA HIS A 153 -24.97 43.70 -1.45
C HIS A 153 -26.40 44.26 -1.63
N LYS A 154 -27.37 43.60 -1.04
CA LYS A 154 -28.74 44.13 -1.00
C LYS A 154 -28.96 44.94 0.25
#